data_2010b6ddd0386dc93eb469f594caafd3
#
_entry.id   2010b6ddd0386dc93eb469f594caafd3
#
_cell.length_a   1.000
_cell.length_b   1.000
_cell.length_c   1.000
_cell.angle_alpha   90.00
_cell.angle_beta   90.00
_cell.angle_gamma   90.00
#
_symmetry.space_group_name_H-M   'P 1'
#
loop_
_entity.id
_entity.type
_entity.pdbx_description
1 polymer ?
#
loop_
_entity_poly.entity_id
_entity_poly.type
_entity_poly.pdbx_seq_one_letter_code
_entity_poly.pdbx_strand_id
1 'polypeptide(L)'
;MRLDLLHNLGFDYDVDDFTLKPITLRDGDSAVLWVHEPTGHGILASEFWVEEDFYSEKYRDEFSADSEGKRKKSEEHFHIYKELNDRQFNLFKDRLTGETKYLEIGCAHGGIVSRVNDFGVKECQVVEPNIQDSDFVKYKNPNVIVHNSILKDADLPKDYFDIIVAFDVVEHDFQPKNFLKKCFDLLNKNGILVIAIPNHDDVLLTQYDCKEYQKFYYHKAHINYFTKQSIVDLCQSVGFAGYVDSFLDYSFFNHVHWQQNNKPMSSADKAFVSDVTKNEVINEFYKRVEKEYEDLINSKMLGGALIYTGVKEIG
;
A
#
# COMPACT_ATOMS: atom_id res chain seq x y z
N MET A 1 6.09 10.23 23.06
CA MET A 1 4.93 10.52 22.17
C MET A 1 4.10 11.65 22.76
N ARG A 2 3.56 12.55 21.93
CA ARG A 2 2.67 13.62 22.41
C ARG A 2 1.23 13.15 22.25
N LEU A 3 0.39 13.36 23.26
CA LEU A 3 -1.01 12.90 23.27
C LEU A 3 -1.83 13.56 22.15
N ASP A 4 -1.60 14.83 21.89
CA ASP A 4 -2.27 15.57 20.80
C ASP A 4 -1.95 15.00 19.41
N LEU A 5 -0.74 14.48 19.22
CA LEU A 5 -0.34 13.81 17.98
C LEU A 5 -1.11 12.51 17.77
N LEU A 6 -1.23 11.68 18.81
CA LEU A 6 -2.01 10.43 18.75
C LEU A 6 -3.50 10.71 18.43
N HIS A 7 -4.08 11.71 19.06
CA HIS A 7 -5.46 12.13 18.78
C HIS A 7 -5.64 12.58 17.33
N ASN A 8 -4.67 13.33 16.79
CA ASN A 8 -4.71 13.78 15.39
C ASN A 8 -4.62 12.61 14.41
N LEU A 9 -3.77 11.62 14.69
CA LEU A 9 -3.69 10.38 13.92
C LEU A 9 -4.95 9.51 14.08
N GLY A 10 -5.70 9.72 15.16
CA GLY A 10 -6.95 9.03 15.44
C GLY A 10 -6.80 7.70 16.18
N PHE A 11 -5.63 7.46 16.80
CA PHE A 11 -5.42 6.29 17.65
C PHE A 11 -5.79 6.59 19.09
N ASP A 12 -6.48 5.64 19.71
CA ASP A 12 -6.84 5.67 21.14
C ASP A 12 -5.87 4.80 21.94
N TYR A 13 -4.58 5.17 21.87
CA TYR A 13 -3.49 4.48 22.55
C TYR A 13 -3.06 5.23 23.81
N ASP A 14 -2.65 4.48 24.84
CA ASP A 14 -1.99 5.09 25.98
C ASP A 14 -0.56 5.51 25.60
N VAL A 15 -0.17 6.72 25.93
CA VAL A 15 1.17 7.25 25.65
C VAL A 15 2.28 6.49 26.41
N ASP A 16 1.93 5.90 27.54
CA ASP A 16 2.85 5.12 28.36
C ASP A 16 3.17 3.74 27.76
N ASP A 17 2.38 3.29 26.78
CA ASP A 17 2.59 2.02 26.08
C ASP A 17 3.57 2.13 24.89
N PHE A 18 4.19 3.29 24.70
CA PHE A 18 5.15 3.50 23.62
C PHE A 18 6.59 3.38 24.06
N THR A 19 7.37 2.65 23.24
CA THR A 19 8.84 2.63 23.32
C THR A 19 9.46 3.35 22.12
N LEU A 20 10.71 3.80 22.31
CA LEU A 20 11.48 4.45 21.25
C LEU A 20 12.42 3.45 20.58
N LYS A 21 12.28 3.29 19.27
CA LYS A 21 13.16 2.48 18.45
C LYS A 21 13.98 3.38 17.52
N PRO A 22 15.31 3.47 17.70
CA PRO A 22 16.19 4.11 16.73
C PRO A 22 16.15 3.35 15.41
N ILE A 23 15.99 4.08 14.30
CA ILE A 23 15.99 3.53 12.94
C ILE A 23 16.90 4.34 12.03
N THR A 24 17.23 3.76 10.89
CA THR A 24 17.87 4.49 9.77
C THR A 24 16.88 4.52 8.62
N LEU A 25 16.61 5.71 8.10
CA LEU A 25 15.74 5.90 6.94
C LEU A 25 16.45 5.52 5.63
N ARG A 26 15.68 5.32 4.58
CA ARG A 26 16.18 4.93 3.25
C ARG A 26 17.20 5.91 2.65
N ASP A 27 17.09 7.20 2.96
CA ASP A 27 18.03 8.24 2.57
C ASP A 27 19.32 8.27 3.41
N GLY A 28 19.41 7.43 4.44
CA GLY A 28 20.55 7.31 5.35
C GLY A 28 20.43 8.13 6.62
N ASP A 29 19.40 8.94 6.78
CA ASP A 29 19.19 9.74 7.98
C ASP A 29 18.83 8.87 9.18
N SER A 30 19.36 9.25 10.35
CA SER A 30 18.98 8.63 11.63
C SER A 30 17.65 9.21 12.10
N ALA A 31 16.70 8.36 12.42
CA ALA A 31 15.38 8.74 12.88
C ALA A 31 14.93 7.90 14.09
N VAL A 32 13.76 8.21 14.61
CA VAL A 32 13.14 7.50 15.73
C VAL A 32 11.73 7.08 15.34
N LEU A 33 11.43 5.84 15.63
CA LEU A 33 10.10 5.28 15.55
C LEU A 33 9.53 5.13 16.97
N TRP A 34 8.32 5.64 17.18
CA TRP A 34 7.52 5.35 18.36
C TRP A 34 6.79 4.04 18.09
N VAL A 35 7.02 3.00 18.89
CA VAL A 35 6.36 1.70 18.75
C VAL A 35 5.39 1.51 19.91
N HIS A 36 4.12 1.31 19.59
CA HIS A 36 3.09 0.96 20.55
C HIS A 36 3.20 -0.54 20.87
N GLU A 37 3.71 -0.86 22.05
CA GLU A 37 4.05 -2.25 22.45
C GLU A 37 2.88 -3.25 22.32
N PRO A 38 1.62 -2.91 22.72
CA PRO A 38 0.53 -3.87 22.63
C PRO A 38 0.17 -4.30 21.21
N THR A 39 0.33 -3.39 20.21
CA THR A 39 -0.09 -3.67 18.81
C THR A 39 1.09 -3.81 17.86
N GLY A 40 2.31 -3.40 18.25
CA GLY A 40 3.46 -3.31 17.36
C GLY A 40 3.37 -2.18 16.34
N HIS A 41 2.35 -1.29 16.41
CA HIS A 41 2.20 -0.15 15.52
C HIS A 41 3.35 0.83 15.67
N GLY A 42 4.01 1.16 14.56
CA GLY A 42 5.08 2.16 14.53
C GLY A 42 4.59 3.50 14.01
N ILE A 43 5.02 4.59 14.65
CA ILE A 43 4.77 5.96 14.20
C ILE A 43 6.11 6.68 14.08
N LEU A 44 6.42 7.18 12.88
CA LEU A 44 7.63 7.98 12.67
C LEU A 44 7.54 9.26 13.52
N ALA A 45 8.62 9.62 14.20
CA ALA A 45 8.64 10.85 14.98
C ALA A 45 8.42 12.08 14.07
N SER A 46 7.56 13.01 14.54
CA SER A 46 6.99 14.05 13.68
C SER A 46 8.00 15.04 13.08
N GLU A 47 9.18 15.16 13.67
CA GLU A 47 10.27 15.96 13.13
C GLU A 47 10.87 15.43 11.82
N PHE A 48 10.54 14.19 11.45
CA PHE A 48 10.98 13.53 10.21
C PHE A 48 9.88 13.46 9.15
N TRP A 49 8.67 13.92 9.45
CA TRP A 49 7.57 13.87 8.49
C TRP A 49 7.82 14.81 7.32
N VAL A 50 7.41 14.37 6.15
CA VAL A 50 7.34 15.24 4.97
C VAL A 50 6.15 16.19 5.09
N GLU A 51 6.18 17.28 4.33
CA GLU A 51 5.04 18.18 4.21
C GLU A 51 3.95 17.59 3.31
N GLU A 52 2.71 18.02 3.45
CA GLU A 52 1.56 17.45 2.75
C GLU A 52 1.64 17.61 1.22
N ASP A 53 2.24 18.69 0.72
CA ASP A 53 2.46 18.95 -0.70
C ASP A 53 3.54 18.05 -1.33
N PHE A 54 4.33 17.35 -0.51
CA PHE A 54 5.35 16.39 -0.97
C PHE A 54 4.79 15.35 -1.93
N TYR A 55 3.58 14.84 -1.69
CA TYR A 55 2.98 13.78 -2.51
C TYR A 55 2.55 14.24 -3.89
N SER A 56 2.14 15.51 -4.03
CA SER A 56 1.76 16.09 -5.34
C SER A 56 2.96 16.43 -6.21
N GLU A 57 4.10 16.83 -5.63
CA GLU A 57 5.23 17.41 -6.36
C GLU A 57 6.49 16.53 -6.33
N LYS A 58 6.95 16.14 -5.13
CA LYS A 58 8.31 15.59 -4.91
C LYS A 58 8.37 14.07 -4.79
N TYR A 59 7.28 13.42 -4.36
CA TYR A 59 7.26 11.99 -4.07
C TYR A 59 7.81 11.16 -5.23
N ARG A 60 7.35 11.45 -6.45
CA ARG A 60 7.79 10.72 -7.63
C ARG A 60 9.23 10.98 -8.03
N ASP A 61 9.75 12.16 -7.75
CA ASP A 61 11.13 12.49 -8.04
C ASP A 61 12.10 11.74 -7.12
N GLU A 62 11.71 11.52 -5.86
CA GLU A 62 12.55 10.78 -4.90
C GLU A 62 12.41 9.26 -5.01
N PHE A 63 11.19 8.72 -5.23
CA PHE A 63 10.93 7.29 -5.15
C PHE A 63 10.72 6.60 -6.52
N SER A 64 10.73 7.34 -7.62
CA SER A 64 10.57 6.81 -8.97
C SER A 64 11.79 7.05 -9.88
N ALA A 65 12.91 7.51 -9.31
CA ALA A 65 14.13 7.72 -10.07
C ALA A 65 14.82 6.39 -10.39
N ASP A 66 15.48 6.33 -11.56
CA ASP A 66 16.39 5.24 -11.92
C ASP A 66 17.75 5.38 -11.20
N SER A 67 18.68 4.46 -11.48
CA SER A 67 20.02 4.48 -10.90
C SER A 67 20.86 5.72 -11.25
N GLU A 68 20.42 6.52 -12.24
CA GLU A 68 21.05 7.76 -12.67
C GLU A 68 20.35 9.00 -12.08
N GLY A 69 19.34 8.80 -11.22
CA GLY A 69 18.55 9.86 -10.61
C GLY A 69 17.50 10.46 -11.56
N LYS A 70 17.23 9.84 -12.71
CA LYS A 70 16.22 10.28 -13.65
C LYS A 70 14.89 9.66 -13.32
N ARG A 71 13.86 10.50 -13.17
CA ARG A 71 12.48 10.06 -12.98
C ARG A 71 12.03 9.18 -14.15
N LYS A 72 11.52 7.98 -13.85
CA LYS A 72 10.84 7.13 -14.82
C LYS A 72 9.47 7.73 -15.17
N LYS A 73 9.06 7.59 -16.43
CA LYS A 73 7.74 8.02 -16.87
C LYS A 73 6.65 7.10 -16.33
N SER A 74 5.44 7.61 -16.16
CA SER A 74 4.26 6.83 -15.72
C SER A 74 4.02 5.60 -16.59
N GLU A 75 4.27 5.68 -17.90
CA GLU A 75 4.17 4.56 -18.84
C GLU A 75 5.18 3.43 -18.53
N GLU A 76 6.43 3.78 -18.16
CA GLU A 76 7.46 2.80 -17.79
C GLU A 76 7.06 2.06 -16.51
N HIS A 77 6.57 2.80 -15.52
CA HIS A 77 6.05 2.20 -14.28
C HIS A 77 4.85 1.30 -14.53
N PHE A 78 3.90 1.75 -15.37
CA PHE A 78 2.74 0.95 -15.77
C PHE A 78 3.14 -0.44 -16.28
N HIS A 79 4.20 -0.53 -17.06
CA HIS A 79 4.70 -1.81 -17.59
C HIS A 79 5.51 -2.62 -16.58
N ILE A 80 6.36 -1.96 -15.78
CA ILE A 80 7.20 -2.63 -14.77
C ILE A 80 6.34 -3.33 -13.71
N TYR A 81 5.27 -2.66 -13.24
CA TYR A 81 4.41 -3.20 -12.18
C TYR A 81 3.23 -4.04 -12.70
N LYS A 82 3.24 -4.42 -13.97
CA LYS A 82 2.12 -5.15 -14.58
C LYS A 82 1.73 -6.41 -13.81
N GLU A 83 2.68 -7.26 -13.46
CA GLU A 83 2.39 -8.50 -12.72
C GLU A 83 1.90 -8.24 -11.30
N LEU A 84 2.52 -7.30 -10.58
CA LEU A 84 2.04 -6.91 -9.26
C LEU A 84 0.60 -6.38 -9.32
N ASN A 85 0.31 -5.50 -10.28
CA ASN A 85 -1.04 -4.98 -10.48
C ASN A 85 -2.05 -6.08 -10.86
N ASP A 86 -1.64 -7.10 -11.64
CA ASP A 86 -2.48 -8.27 -11.96
C ASP A 86 -2.81 -9.06 -10.69
N ARG A 87 -1.82 -9.29 -9.80
CA ARG A 87 -2.00 -9.97 -8.52
C ARG A 87 -2.88 -9.15 -7.57
N GLN A 88 -2.65 -7.85 -7.45
CA GLN A 88 -3.44 -6.94 -6.63
C GLN A 88 -4.90 -6.83 -7.12
N PHE A 89 -5.13 -6.74 -8.42
CA PHE A 89 -6.48 -6.78 -9.00
C PHE A 89 -7.22 -8.07 -8.66
N ASN A 90 -6.52 -9.22 -8.65
CA ASN A 90 -7.09 -10.52 -8.30
C ASN A 90 -7.59 -10.59 -6.84
N LEU A 91 -7.15 -9.70 -5.93
CA LEU A 91 -7.60 -9.68 -4.54
C LEU A 91 -9.09 -9.31 -4.40
N PHE A 92 -9.63 -8.57 -5.36
CA PHE A 92 -11.00 -8.07 -5.25
C PHE A 92 -11.85 -8.21 -6.53
N LYS A 93 -11.29 -8.67 -7.66
CA LYS A 93 -11.99 -8.76 -8.96
C LYS A 93 -13.31 -9.52 -8.90
N ASP A 94 -13.38 -10.57 -8.06
CA ASP A 94 -14.58 -11.41 -7.94
C ASP A 94 -15.75 -10.68 -7.24
N ARG A 95 -15.51 -9.48 -6.71
CA ARG A 95 -16.51 -8.59 -6.14
C ARG A 95 -17.02 -7.55 -7.14
N LEU A 96 -16.39 -7.43 -8.31
CA LEU A 96 -16.80 -6.54 -9.38
C LEU A 96 -17.96 -7.13 -10.17
N THR A 97 -18.83 -6.25 -10.62
CA THR A 97 -19.91 -6.54 -11.57
C THR A 97 -20.01 -5.41 -12.60
N GLY A 98 -20.76 -5.61 -13.69
CA GLY A 98 -21.05 -4.53 -14.65
C GLY A 98 -21.83 -3.36 -14.06
N GLU A 99 -22.42 -3.47 -12.86
CA GLU A 99 -23.13 -2.38 -12.18
C GLU A 99 -22.29 -1.68 -11.11
N THR A 100 -21.05 -2.13 -10.87
CA THR A 100 -20.19 -1.59 -9.82
C THR A 100 -19.80 -0.14 -10.10
N LYS A 101 -19.92 0.70 -9.08
CA LYS A 101 -19.34 2.04 -9.00
C LYS A 101 -18.06 1.95 -8.18
N TYR A 102 -16.95 2.13 -8.83
CA TYR A 102 -15.60 1.92 -8.29
C TYR A 102 -14.87 3.24 -8.05
N LEU A 103 -14.16 3.34 -6.93
CA LEU A 103 -13.24 4.42 -6.63
C LEU A 103 -11.88 3.86 -6.25
N GLU A 104 -10.80 4.34 -6.87
CA GLU A 104 -9.42 4.09 -6.44
C GLU A 104 -8.80 5.37 -5.90
N ILE A 105 -8.20 5.30 -4.71
CA ILE A 105 -7.51 6.42 -4.08
C ILE A 105 -6.02 6.14 -4.16
N GLY A 106 -5.26 7.08 -4.76
CA GLY A 106 -3.83 6.93 -4.97
C GLY A 106 -3.50 5.95 -6.11
N CYS A 107 -4.16 6.10 -7.26
CA CYS A 107 -4.02 5.16 -8.37
C CYS A 107 -2.65 5.18 -9.05
N ALA A 108 -1.79 6.14 -8.72
CA ALA A 108 -0.48 6.30 -9.33
C ALA A 108 -0.56 6.27 -10.88
N HIS A 109 0.26 5.43 -11.52
CA HIS A 109 0.27 5.23 -12.97
C HIS A 109 -0.95 4.45 -13.51
N GLY A 110 -1.96 4.16 -12.69
CA GLY A 110 -3.25 3.60 -13.12
C GLY A 110 -3.24 2.14 -13.50
N GLY A 111 -2.34 1.35 -12.93
CA GLY A 111 -2.24 -0.07 -13.26
C GLY A 111 -3.49 -0.86 -12.89
N ILE A 112 -4.03 -0.65 -11.69
CA ILE A 112 -5.22 -1.36 -11.19
C ILE A 112 -6.47 -0.79 -11.86
N VAL A 113 -6.63 0.54 -11.89
CA VAL A 113 -7.80 1.18 -12.51
C VAL A 113 -7.98 0.79 -13.98
N SER A 114 -6.89 0.58 -14.73
CA SER A 114 -6.99 0.09 -16.11
C SER A 114 -7.64 -1.29 -16.19
N ARG A 115 -7.34 -2.19 -15.27
CA ARG A 115 -7.95 -3.54 -15.21
C ARG A 115 -9.42 -3.49 -14.82
N VAL A 116 -9.78 -2.60 -13.90
CA VAL A 116 -11.18 -2.37 -13.50
C VAL A 116 -11.99 -1.78 -14.67
N ASN A 117 -11.41 -0.80 -15.39
CA ASN A 117 -12.03 -0.22 -16.57
C ASN A 117 -12.22 -1.27 -17.70
N ASP A 118 -11.21 -2.12 -17.94
CA ASP A 118 -11.26 -3.20 -18.91
C ASP A 118 -12.24 -4.31 -18.49
N PHE A 119 -12.47 -4.52 -17.19
CA PHE A 119 -13.52 -5.41 -16.67
C PHE A 119 -14.92 -4.94 -17.07
N GLY A 120 -15.12 -3.64 -17.25
CA GLY A 120 -16.38 -3.05 -17.70
C GLY A 120 -17.36 -2.76 -16.57
N VAL A 121 -16.89 -2.17 -15.47
CA VAL A 121 -17.73 -1.65 -14.40
C VAL A 121 -18.58 -0.48 -14.89
N LYS A 122 -19.69 -0.20 -14.19
CA LYS A 122 -20.62 0.88 -14.54
C LYS A 122 -19.98 2.27 -14.50
N GLU A 123 -19.16 2.50 -13.49
CA GLU A 123 -18.46 3.77 -13.28
C GLU A 123 -17.14 3.53 -12.59
N CYS A 124 -16.10 4.18 -13.09
CA CYS A 124 -14.75 4.09 -12.55
C CYS A 124 -14.22 5.50 -12.31
N GLN A 125 -13.90 5.79 -11.05
CA GLN A 125 -13.31 7.07 -10.63
C GLN A 125 -11.97 6.84 -9.91
N VAL A 126 -11.08 7.82 -9.98
CA VAL A 126 -9.82 7.82 -9.23
C VAL A 126 -9.53 9.18 -8.61
N VAL A 127 -8.84 9.16 -7.48
CA VAL A 127 -8.25 10.33 -6.82
C VAL A 127 -6.74 10.17 -6.84
N GLU A 128 -6.02 11.08 -7.52
CA GLU A 128 -4.55 11.03 -7.65
C GLU A 128 -3.99 12.47 -7.61
N PRO A 129 -3.16 12.81 -6.59
CA PRO A 129 -2.63 14.16 -6.46
C PRO A 129 -1.55 14.50 -7.49
N ASN A 130 -0.78 13.52 -7.96
CA ASN A 130 0.30 13.77 -8.92
C ASN A 130 -0.28 14.03 -10.32
N ILE A 131 -0.01 15.22 -10.86
CA ILE A 131 -0.59 15.65 -12.15
C ILE A 131 -0.13 14.81 -13.33
N GLN A 132 1.12 14.34 -13.34
CA GLN A 132 1.66 13.55 -14.46
C GLN A 132 1.03 12.15 -14.50
N ASP A 133 0.83 11.53 -13.32
CA ASP A 133 0.14 10.25 -13.20
C ASP A 133 -1.35 10.42 -13.55
N SER A 134 -2.01 11.46 -13.04
CA SER A 134 -3.40 11.79 -13.38
C SER A 134 -3.62 11.98 -14.89
N ASP A 135 -2.73 12.70 -15.57
CA ASP A 135 -2.81 12.94 -17.00
C ASP A 135 -2.55 11.65 -17.80
N PHE A 136 -1.62 10.81 -17.33
CA PHE A 136 -1.37 9.51 -17.94
C PHE A 136 -2.57 8.58 -17.78
N VAL A 137 -3.21 8.54 -16.61
CA VAL A 137 -4.43 7.75 -16.37
C VAL A 137 -5.57 8.20 -17.30
N LYS A 138 -5.81 9.50 -17.41
CA LYS A 138 -6.81 10.07 -18.37
C LYS A 138 -6.53 9.68 -19.81
N TYR A 139 -5.27 9.76 -20.22
CA TYR A 139 -4.85 9.39 -21.57
C TYR A 139 -5.08 7.89 -21.84
N LYS A 140 -4.68 7.04 -20.87
CA LYS A 140 -4.75 5.59 -20.98
C LYS A 140 -6.20 5.06 -20.90
N ASN A 141 -7.02 5.70 -20.06
CA ASN A 141 -8.37 5.26 -19.72
C ASN A 141 -9.37 6.43 -19.90
N PRO A 142 -9.80 6.76 -21.14
CA PRO A 142 -10.62 7.95 -21.40
C PRO A 142 -12.00 7.96 -20.71
N ASN A 143 -12.48 6.79 -20.29
CA ASN A 143 -13.78 6.64 -19.61
C ASN A 143 -13.67 6.77 -18.08
N VAL A 144 -12.45 6.85 -17.52
CA VAL A 144 -12.24 6.99 -16.08
C VAL A 144 -12.33 8.45 -15.68
N ILE A 145 -13.10 8.72 -14.63
CA ILE A 145 -13.20 10.07 -14.04
C ILE A 145 -11.99 10.26 -13.09
N VAL A 146 -11.14 11.23 -13.40
CA VAL A 146 -9.90 11.48 -12.63
C VAL A 146 -10.02 12.80 -11.88
N HIS A 147 -9.95 12.70 -10.53
CA HIS A 147 -9.86 13.83 -9.61
C HIS A 147 -8.38 14.07 -9.27
N ASN A 148 -7.81 15.13 -9.83
CA ASN A 148 -6.42 15.51 -9.51
C ASN A 148 -6.38 16.28 -8.18
N SER A 149 -6.40 15.56 -7.08
CA SER A 149 -6.42 16.09 -5.70
C SER A 149 -6.03 14.98 -4.72
N ILE A 150 -5.85 15.34 -3.45
CA ILE A 150 -5.86 14.37 -2.34
C ILE A 150 -7.31 14.06 -1.93
N LEU A 151 -7.53 12.94 -1.25
CA LEU A 151 -8.89 12.48 -0.92
C LEU A 151 -9.67 13.52 -0.11
N LYS A 152 -9.05 14.21 0.85
CA LYS A 152 -9.75 15.18 1.71
C LYS A 152 -10.41 16.32 0.91
N ASP A 153 -9.80 16.71 -0.22
CA ASP A 153 -10.23 17.85 -1.05
C ASP A 153 -11.07 17.42 -2.26
N ALA A 154 -11.16 16.11 -2.53
CA ALA A 154 -11.97 15.59 -3.63
C ALA A 154 -13.48 15.75 -3.32
N ASP A 155 -14.20 16.38 -4.28
CA ASP A 155 -15.65 16.50 -4.24
C ASP A 155 -16.29 15.21 -4.78
N LEU A 156 -16.65 14.32 -3.88
CA LEU A 156 -17.17 12.98 -4.17
C LEU A 156 -18.51 12.78 -3.46
N PRO A 157 -19.46 12.08 -4.12
CA PRO A 157 -20.78 11.84 -3.54
C PRO A 157 -20.74 10.86 -2.37
N LYS A 158 -21.47 11.16 -1.29
CA LYS A 158 -21.68 10.26 -0.15
C LYS A 158 -22.60 9.09 -0.52
N ASP A 159 -22.43 7.96 0.19
CA ASP A 159 -23.24 6.75 0.05
C ASP A 159 -23.38 6.30 -1.41
N TYR A 160 -22.30 6.32 -2.15
CA TYR A 160 -22.33 6.19 -3.60
C TYR A 160 -21.54 5.00 -4.18
N PHE A 161 -20.32 4.76 -3.69
CA PHE A 161 -19.44 3.74 -4.25
C PHE A 161 -19.72 2.36 -3.67
N ASP A 162 -19.66 1.34 -4.53
CA ASP A 162 -19.80 -0.06 -4.13
C ASP A 162 -18.46 -0.61 -3.63
N ILE A 163 -17.35 -0.18 -4.25
CA ILE A 163 -16.01 -0.59 -3.88
C ILE A 163 -15.09 0.63 -3.88
N ILE A 164 -14.35 0.79 -2.79
CA ILE A 164 -13.22 1.73 -2.67
C ILE A 164 -11.95 0.93 -2.46
N VAL A 165 -10.90 1.24 -3.24
CA VAL A 165 -9.57 0.65 -3.12
C VAL A 165 -8.57 1.75 -2.80
N ALA A 166 -7.65 1.48 -1.85
CA ALA A 166 -6.56 2.37 -1.49
C ALA A 166 -5.30 1.53 -1.19
N PHE A 167 -4.37 1.45 -2.15
CA PHE A 167 -3.17 0.66 -2.03
C PHE A 167 -1.95 1.56 -1.89
N ASP A 168 -1.17 1.33 -0.82
CA ASP A 168 0.02 2.11 -0.46
C ASP A 168 -0.31 3.62 -0.31
N VAL A 169 -1.34 3.93 0.49
CA VAL A 169 -1.84 5.30 0.71
C VAL A 169 -2.01 5.62 2.20
N VAL A 170 -2.64 4.74 2.97
CA VAL A 170 -3.08 5.02 4.36
C VAL A 170 -1.89 5.25 5.29
N GLU A 171 -0.76 4.58 5.04
CA GLU A 171 0.49 4.74 5.78
C GLU A 171 1.10 6.14 5.63
N HIS A 172 0.76 6.83 4.56
CA HIS A 172 1.21 8.20 4.27
C HIS A 172 0.33 9.28 4.91
N ASP A 173 -0.90 8.93 5.32
CA ASP A 173 -1.86 9.93 5.77
C ASP A 173 -1.54 10.45 7.17
N PHE A 174 -1.60 11.77 7.33
CA PHE A 174 -1.40 12.47 8.61
C PHE A 174 -2.58 12.30 9.58
N GLN A 175 -3.73 11.85 9.07
CA GLN A 175 -4.97 11.64 9.81
C GLN A 175 -5.69 10.37 9.33
N PRO A 176 -5.06 9.17 9.45
CA PRO A 176 -5.56 7.94 8.84
C PRO A 176 -7.00 7.58 9.28
N LYS A 177 -7.41 7.94 10.48
CA LYS A 177 -8.80 7.77 10.92
C LYS A 177 -9.78 8.64 10.13
N ASN A 178 -9.42 9.89 9.83
CA ASN A 178 -10.26 10.79 9.03
C ASN A 178 -10.31 10.33 7.57
N PHE A 179 -9.19 9.83 7.03
CA PHE A 179 -9.15 9.18 5.72
C PHE A 179 -10.15 8.02 5.64
N LEU A 180 -10.10 7.09 6.60
CA LEU A 180 -11.02 5.95 6.66
C LEU A 180 -12.47 6.37 6.87
N LYS A 181 -12.69 7.41 7.69
CA LYS A 181 -14.04 7.97 7.88
C LYS A 181 -14.59 8.55 6.57
N LYS A 182 -13.76 9.25 5.77
CA LYS A 182 -14.20 9.72 4.46
C LYS A 182 -14.50 8.55 3.53
N CYS A 183 -13.69 7.50 3.49
CA CYS A 183 -14.01 6.28 2.74
C CYS A 183 -15.35 5.66 3.18
N PHE A 184 -15.58 5.59 4.50
CA PHE A 184 -16.84 5.10 5.06
C PHE A 184 -18.05 5.94 4.60
N ASP A 185 -17.91 7.28 4.64
CA ASP A 185 -18.99 8.18 4.21
C ASP A 185 -19.29 8.09 2.70
N LEU A 186 -18.26 7.79 1.86
CA LEU A 186 -18.40 7.67 0.41
C LEU A 186 -18.99 6.33 -0.03
N LEU A 187 -18.74 5.25 0.72
CA LEU A 187 -19.29 3.93 0.42
C LEU A 187 -20.80 3.89 0.60
N ASN A 188 -21.49 3.20 -0.31
CA ASN A 188 -22.89 2.88 -0.15
C ASN A 188 -23.11 1.84 0.97
N LYS A 189 -24.38 1.51 1.25
CA LYS A 189 -24.74 0.44 2.19
C LYS A 189 -24.17 -0.90 1.69
N ASN A 190 -23.46 -1.62 2.57
CA ASN A 190 -22.72 -2.84 2.28
C ASN A 190 -21.57 -2.65 1.26
N GLY A 191 -21.17 -1.42 1.01
CA GLY A 191 -19.99 -1.12 0.19
C GLY A 191 -18.71 -1.63 0.85
N ILE A 192 -17.71 -1.93 0.02
CA ILE A 192 -16.49 -2.63 0.42
C ILE A 192 -15.30 -1.68 0.31
N LEU A 193 -14.49 -1.65 1.36
CA LEU A 193 -13.17 -1.01 1.38
C LEU A 193 -12.09 -2.08 1.28
N VAL A 194 -11.15 -1.92 0.34
CA VAL A 194 -9.95 -2.77 0.22
C VAL A 194 -8.73 -1.87 0.36
N ILE A 195 -7.91 -2.15 1.37
CA ILE A 195 -6.68 -1.42 1.65
C ILE A 195 -5.51 -2.38 1.51
N ALA A 196 -4.42 -1.95 0.84
CA ALA A 196 -3.12 -2.57 0.96
C ALA A 196 -2.15 -1.58 1.61
N ILE A 197 -1.38 -2.05 2.59
CA ILE A 197 -0.37 -1.26 3.31
C ILE A 197 0.86 -2.12 3.60
N PRO A 198 2.07 -1.53 3.71
CA PRO A 198 3.25 -2.25 4.15
C PRO A 198 3.06 -2.86 5.54
N ASN A 199 3.52 -4.10 5.70
CA ASN A 199 3.41 -4.85 6.93
C ASN A 199 4.61 -4.59 7.85
N HIS A 200 4.39 -4.05 9.04
CA HIS A 200 5.48 -3.86 10.01
C HIS A 200 6.02 -5.19 10.59
N ASP A 201 5.27 -6.29 10.41
CA ASP A 201 5.69 -7.64 10.77
C ASP A 201 6.34 -8.42 9.60
N ASP A 202 6.73 -7.73 8.51
CA ASP A 202 7.39 -8.32 7.34
C ASP A 202 8.52 -9.29 7.74
N VAL A 203 8.58 -10.44 7.04
CA VAL A 203 9.53 -11.51 7.32
C VAL A 203 11.00 -11.07 7.21
N LEU A 204 11.32 -10.16 6.29
CA LEU A 204 12.69 -9.62 6.14
C LEU A 204 13.07 -8.68 7.30
N LEU A 205 12.08 -8.01 7.90
CA LEU A 205 12.28 -7.15 9.07
C LEU A 205 12.43 -7.95 10.36
N THR A 206 11.58 -8.98 10.55
CA THR A 206 11.34 -9.56 11.87
C THR A 206 11.95 -10.93 12.05
N GLN A 207 12.00 -11.77 11.01
CA GLN A 207 12.46 -13.16 11.10
C GLN A 207 13.87 -13.35 10.52
N TYR A 208 14.17 -12.67 9.40
CA TYR A 208 15.50 -12.75 8.81
C TYR A 208 16.48 -11.71 9.34
N ASP A 209 15.99 -10.72 10.12
CA ASP A 209 16.80 -9.62 10.70
C ASP A 209 17.73 -8.96 9.66
N CYS A 210 17.21 -8.75 8.45
CA CYS A 210 17.98 -8.18 7.36
C CYS A 210 18.16 -6.66 7.57
N LYS A 211 19.29 -6.26 8.19
CA LYS A 211 19.56 -4.86 8.58
C LYS A 211 19.54 -3.88 7.41
N GLU A 212 19.99 -4.30 6.23
CA GLU A 212 19.95 -3.44 5.05
C GLU A 212 18.53 -3.29 4.50
N TYR A 213 17.67 -4.33 4.70
CA TYR A 213 16.25 -4.21 4.40
C TYR A 213 15.55 -3.26 5.35
N GLN A 214 15.90 -3.25 6.63
CA GLN A 214 15.39 -2.28 7.60
C GLN A 214 15.62 -0.84 7.13
N LYS A 215 16.83 -0.51 6.65
CA LYS A 215 17.14 0.80 6.06
C LYS A 215 16.33 1.08 4.78
N PHE A 216 16.07 0.06 3.97
CA PHE A 216 15.23 0.20 2.77
C PHE A 216 13.76 0.41 3.11
N TYR A 217 13.26 -0.27 4.16
CA TYR A 217 11.86 -0.28 4.55
C TYR A 217 11.41 1.05 5.17
N TYR A 218 12.21 1.61 6.09
CA TYR A 218 11.87 2.86 6.74
C TYR A 218 12.19 4.06 5.86
N HIS A 219 11.20 4.93 5.64
CA HIS A 219 11.42 6.18 4.90
C HIS A 219 10.47 7.29 5.34
N LYS A 220 10.88 8.55 5.12
CA LYS A 220 10.20 9.74 5.64
C LYS A 220 8.76 9.94 5.13
N ALA A 221 8.42 9.33 3.99
CA ALA A 221 7.06 9.41 3.45
C ALA A 221 6.06 8.49 4.17
N HIS A 222 6.52 7.45 4.89
CA HIS A 222 5.66 6.62 5.74
C HIS A 222 5.59 7.17 7.15
N ILE A 223 4.43 7.67 7.54
CA ILE A 223 4.17 8.18 8.88
C ILE A 223 3.79 7.03 9.80
N ASN A 224 3.00 6.08 9.27
CA ASN A 224 2.43 4.97 10.00
C ASN A 224 3.03 3.64 9.50
N TYR A 225 3.44 2.77 10.41
CA TYR A 225 3.91 1.42 10.14
C TYR A 225 2.94 0.45 10.81
N PHE A 226 2.00 -0.03 10.02
CA PHE A 226 0.89 -0.84 10.52
C PHE A 226 1.27 -2.29 10.72
N THR A 227 0.69 -2.89 11.77
CA THR A 227 0.56 -4.34 11.95
C THR A 227 -0.87 -4.77 11.66
N LYS A 228 -1.11 -6.08 11.60
CA LYS A 228 -2.48 -6.62 11.48
C LYS A 228 -3.42 -6.03 12.54
N GLN A 229 -2.97 -6.00 13.82
CA GLN A 229 -3.83 -5.53 14.91
C GLN A 229 -4.18 -4.05 14.74
N SER A 230 -3.19 -3.20 14.47
CA SER A 230 -3.41 -1.76 14.42
C SER A 230 -4.32 -1.31 13.28
N ILE A 231 -4.24 -1.95 12.09
CA ILE A 231 -5.14 -1.59 10.98
C ILE A 231 -6.57 -2.08 11.24
N VAL A 232 -6.73 -3.26 11.85
CA VAL A 232 -8.06 -3.77 12.25
C VAL A 232 -8.71 -2.83 13.24
N ASP A 233 -7.99 -2.46 14.32
CA ASP A 233 -8.52 -1.58 15.37
C ASP A 233 -8.92 -0.21 14.78
N LEU A 234 -8.07 0.34 13.91
CA LEU A 234 -8.34 1.63 13.28
C LEU A 234 -9.58 1.57 12.38
N CYS A 235 -9.72 0.55 11.53
CA CYS A 235 -10.88 0.38 10.67
C CYS A 235 -12.17 0.12 11.46
N GLN A 236 -12.10 -0.70 12.51
CA GLN A 236 -13.24 -0.95 13.41
C GLN A 236 -13.68 0.31 14.15
N SER A 237 -12.73 1.18 14.55
CA SER A 237 -13.05 2.45 15.23
C SER A 237 -13.86 3.42 14.37
N VAL A 238 -13.90 3.21 13.06
CA VAL A 238 -14.68 3.98 12.08
C VAL A 238 -16.03 3.32 11.76
N GLY A 239 -16.17 2.01 12.04
CA GLY A 239 -17.41 1.27 11.78
C GLY A 239 -17.30 0.23 10.65
N PHE A 240 -16.10 -0.07 10.18
CA PHE A 240 -15.92 -1.19 9.26
C PHE A 240 -15.87 -2.52 9.99
N ALA A 241 -16.57 -3.53 9.48
CA ALA A 241 -16.37 -4.91 9.84
C ALA A 241 -15.56 -5.62 8.75
N GLY A 242 -14.44 -6.22 9.11
CA GLY A 242 -13.55 -6.77 8.11
C GLY A 242 -12.49 -7.72 8.67
N TYR A 243 -11.63 -8.14 7.77
CA TYR A 243 -10.51 -9.05 8.05
C TYR A 243 -9.24 -8.60 7.33
N VAL A 244 -8.11 -9.15 7.74
CA VAL A 244 -6.80 -8.88 7.13
C VAL A 244 -6.23 -10.18 6.61
N ASP A 245 -5.79 -10.15 5.35
CA ASP A 245 -4.93 -11.15 4.74
C ASP A 245 -3.50 -10.62 4.64
N SER A 246 -2.54 -11.53 4.61
CA SER A 246 -1.16 -11.21 4.31
C SER A 246 -0.91 -11.41 2.81
N PHE A 247 -0.09 -10.56 2.24
CA PHE A 247 0.25 -10.59 0.83
C PHE A 247 1.77 -10.53 0.66
N LEU A 248 2.33 -11.57 0.03
CA LEU A 248 3.73 -11.58 -0.34
C LEU A 248 3.89 -10.83 -1.66
N ASP A 249 4.28 -9.57 -1.62
CA ASP A 249 4.45 -8.72 -2.81
C ASP A 249 5.69 -9.08 -3.62
N TYR A 250 6.82 -9.34 -2.95
CA TYR A 250 8.07 -9.74 -3.61
C TYR A 250 8.21 -11.26 -3.75
N SER A 251 8.93 -11.70 -4.78
CA SER A 251 9.19 -13.11 -5.02
C SER A 251 10.11 -13.75 -3.96
N PHE A 252 10.02 -15.06 -3.81
CA PHE A 252 10.97 -15.86 -3.02
C PHE A 252 12.42 -15.56 -3.39
N PHE A 253 12.73 -15.43 -4.70
CA PHE A 253 14.07 -15.11 -5.14
C PHE A 253 14.56 -13.75 -4.71
N ASN A 254 13.68 -12.75 -4.65
CA ASN A 254 14.03 -11.43 -4.13
C ASN A 254 14.34 -11.50 -2.63
N HIS A 255 13.62 -12.30 -1.86
CA HIS A 255 13.90 -12.53 -0.43
C HIS A 255 15.25 -13.23 -0.23
N VAL A 256 15.56 -14.28 -1.00
CA VAL A 256 16.88 -14.93 -0.99
C VAL A 256 17.97 -13.94 -1.40
N HIS A 257 17.73 -13.11 -2.41
CA HIS A 257 18.70 -12.11 -2.86
C HIS A 257 19.00 -11.07 -1.76
N TRP A 258 17.98 -10.59 -1.04
CA TRP A 258 18.17 -9.71 0.12
C TRP A 258 19.07 -10.34 1.18
N GLN A 259 18.82 -11.59 1.55
CA GLN A 259 19.60 -12.30 2.56
C GLN A 259 21.07 -12.49 2.15
N GLN A 260 21.33 -12.72 0.87
CA GLN A 260 22.67 -12.98 0.36
C GLN A 260 23.45 -11.71 -0.01
N ASN A 261 22.78 -10.67 -0.50
CA ASN A 261 23.41 -9.52 -1.13
C ASN A 261 23.12 -8.19 -0.43
N ASN A 262 22.27 -8.19 0.61
CA ASN A 262 21.86 -6.99 1.36
C ASN A 262 21.27 -5.88 0.45
N LYS A 263 20.59 -6.24 -0.62
CA LYS A 263 19.91 -5.33 -1.56
C LYS A 263 18.83 -6.05 -2.35
N PRO A 264 17.84 -5.35 -2.91
CA PRO A 264 16.85 -5.96 -3.79
C PRO A 264 17.47 -6.44 -5.10
N MET A 265 16.75 -7.29 -5.82
CA MET A 265 17.08 -7.63 -7.21
C MET A 265 17.14 -6.36 -8.07
N SER A 266 18.02 -6.33 -9.06
CA SER A 266 18.40 -5.11 -9.81
C SER A 266 17.30 -4.51 -10.70
N SER A 267 16.19 -5.22 -10.88
CA SER A 267 15.04 -4.74 -11.64
C SER A 267 13.74 -5.11 -10.90
N ALA A 268 12.80 -4.15 -10.84
CA ALA A 268 11.52 -4.37 -10.17
C ALA A 268 10.73 -5.54 -10.79
N ASP A 269 10.79 -5.71 -12.13
CA ASP A 269 10.18 -6.83 -12.82
C ASP A 269 10.71 -8.20 -12.35
N LYS A 270 12.02 -8.32 -12.08
CA LYS A 270 12.60 -9.54 -11.53
C LYS A 270 12.27 -9.79 -10.06
N ALA A 271 12.01 -8.74 -9.31
CA ALA A 271 11.63 -8.86 -7.90
C ALA A 271 10.25 -9.50 -7.72
N PHE A 272 9.41 -9.50 -8.75
CA PHE A 272 8.02 -10.00 -8.70
C PHE A 272 7.77 -11.28 -9.52
N VAL A 273 8.77 -11.80 -10.25
CA VAL A 273 8.61 -12.88 -11.23
C VAL A 273 9.35 -14.14 -10.82
N SER A 274 8.72 -15.28 -11.03
CA SER A 274 9.30 -16.62 -10.79
C SER A 274 9.83 -17.34 -12.04
N ASP A 275 9.70 -16.76 -13.24
CA ASP A 275 10.27 -17.32 -14.47
C ASP A 275 11.76 -17.04 -14.57
N VAL A 276 12.59 -17.99 -14.11
CA VAL A 276 14.04 -17.82 -13.94
C VAL A 276 14.85 -18.41 -15.09
N THR A 277 14.27 -19.25 -15.95
CA THR A 277 14.95 -19.93 -17.06
C THR A 277 14.09 -19.95 -18.34
N LYS A 278 14.69 -20.43 -19.45
CA LYS A 278 13.96 -20.76 -20.68
C LYS A 278 13.39 -22.18 -20.68
N ASN A 279 13.60 -22.95 -19.62
CA ASN A 279 13.14 -24.33 -19.49
C ASN A 279 11.84 -24.38 -18.70
N GLU A 280 10.75 -24.76 -19.35
CA GLU A 280 9.42 -24.80 -18.75
C GLU A 280 9.34 -25.74 -17.53
N VAL A 281 9.98 -26.92 -17.59
CA VAL A 281 9.97 -27.89 -16.47
C VAL A 281 10.66 -27.30 -15.23
N ILE A 282 11.74 -26.58 -15.44
CA ILE A 282 12.44 -25.92 -14.34
C ILE A 282 11.61 -24.74 -13.81
N ASN A 283 11.01 -23.95 -14.68
CA ASN A 283 10.14 -22.85 -14.25
C ASN A 283 8.92 -23.35 -13.46
N GLU A 284 8.30 -24.45 -13.87
CA GLU A 284 7.20 -25.08 -13.11
C GLU A 284 7.64 -25.56 -11.72
N PHE A 285 8.86 -26.06 -11.59
CA PHE A 285 9.41 -26.37 -10.27
C PHE A 285 9.55 -25.12 -9.40
N TYR A 286 10.10 -24.03 -9.94
CA TYR A 286 10.26 -22.77 -9.20
C TYR A 286 8.93 -22.13 -8.84
N LYS A 287 7.91 -22.18 -9.70
CA LYS A 287 6.55 -21.73 -9.38
C LYS A 287 5.95 -22.47 -8.18
N ARG A 288 6.21 -23.77 -8.05
CA ARG A 288 5.77 -24.52 -6.86
C ARG A 288 6.51 -24.08 -5.60
N VAL A 289 7.83 -23.89 -5.67
CA VAL A 289 8.61 -23.37 -4.54
C VAL A 289 8.12 -21.97 -4.13
N GLU A 290 7.89 -21.10 -5.09
CA GLU A 290 7.31 -19.77 -4.89
C GLU A 290 5.96 -19.87 -4.15
N LYS A 291 5.08 -20.72 -4.65
CA LYS A 291 3.74 -20.90 -4.06
C LYS A 291 3.80 -21.45 -2.62
N GLU A 292 4.64 -22.45 -2.38
CA GLU A 292 4.82 -23.03 -1.05
C GLU A 292 5.37 -22.00 -0.05
N TYR A 293 6.31 -21.18 -0.51
CA TYR A 293 6.87 -20.10 0.30
C TYR A 293 5.82 -19.00 0.57
N GLU A 294 5.10 -18.55 -0.45
CA GLU A 294 4.02 -17.57 -0.32
C GLU A 294 2.95 -18.05 0.66
N ASP A 295 2.49 -19.30 0.53
CA ASP A 295 1.48 -19.88 1.42
C ASP A 295 1.97 -19.94 2.88
N LEU A 296 3.23 -20.33 3.08
CA LEU A 296 3.83 -20.35 4.41
C LEU A 296 3.87 -18.93 5.02
N ILE A 297 4.43 -17.96 4.31
CA ILE A 297 4.63 -16.60 4.80
C ILE A 297 3.29 -15.92 5.07
N ASN A 298 2.34 -16.02 4.12
CA ASN A 298 1.01 -15.44 4.27
C ASN A 298 0.22 -16.10 5.41
N SER A 299 0.33 -17.44 5.60
CA SER A 299 -0.31 -18.12 6.72
C SER A 299 0.16 -17.65 8.10
N LYS A 300 1.36 -17.07 8.16
CA LYS A 300 1.96 -16.51 9.37
C LYS A 300 1.78 -15.00 9.49
N MET A 301 1.09 -14.37 8.55
CA MET A 301 0.92 -12.91 8.49
C MET A 301 2.26 -12.15 8.37
N LEU A 302 3.24 -12.73 7.67
CA LEU A 302 4.61 -12.21 7.52
C LEU A 302 4.92 -11.71 6.11
N GLY A 303 3.93 -11.61 5.22
CA GLY A 303 4.10 -11.01 3.88
C GLY A 303 4.45 -9.53 3.98
N GLY A 304 5.02 -8.98 2.91
CA GLY A 304 5.46 -7.58 2.86
C GLY A 304 4.31 -6.58 2.92
N ALA A 305 3.09 -6.99 2.58
CA ALA A 305 1.90 -6.17 2.69
C ALA A 305 0.77 -6.86 3.47
N LEU A 306 -0.09 -6.04 4.07
CA LEU A 306 -1.36 -6.42 4.67
C LEU A 306 -2.50 -5.94 3.79
N ILE A 307 -3.47 -6.82 3.53
CA ILE A 307 -4.68 -6.50 2.77
C ILE A 307 -5.88 -6.52 3.72
N TYR A 308 -6.38 -5.34 4.05
CA TYR A 308 -7.62 -5.23 4.81
C TYR A 308 -8.79 -5.18 3.85
N THR A 309 -9.78 -6.05 4.07
CA THR A 309 -11.08 -6.00 3.38
C THR A 309 -12.17 -5.78 4.41
N GLY A 310 -12.85 -4.64 4.33
CA GLY A 310 -13.91 -4.26 5.25
C GLY A 310 -15.21 -3.91 4.55
N VAL A 311 -16.32 -4.17 5.22
CA VAL A 311 -17.68 -3.83 4.76
C VAL A 311 -18.19 -2.69 5.62
N LYS A 312 -18.87 -1.71 5.00
CA LYS A 312 -19.64 -0.69 5.70
C LYS A 312 -20.89 -1.32 6.29
N GLU A 313 -20.85 -1.63 7.60
CA GLU A 313 -22.05 -2.04 8.32
C GLU A 313 -22.83 -0.82 8.77
N ILE A 314 -24.10 -0.76 8.41
CA ILE A 314 -25.06 0.19 8.98
C ILE A 314 -25.81 -0.57 10.04
N GLY A 315 -25.52 -0.25 11.32
CA GLY A 315 -26.26 -0.74 12.45
C GLY A 315 -27.76 -0.32 12.43
#